data_bd9bb13b98c537aa5b2d10b065528f21
#
_entry.id   bd9bb13b98c537aa5b2d10b065528f21
#
_cell.length_a   1.000
_cell.length_b   1.000
_cell.length_c   1.000
_cell.angle_alpha   90.00
_cell.angle_beta   90.00
_cell.angle_gamma   90.00
#
_symmetry.space_group_name_H-M   'P 1'
#
loop_
_entity.id
_entity.type
_entity.pdbx_description
1 polymer ?
#
loop_
_entity_poly.entity_id
_entity_poly.type
_entity_poly.pdbx_seq_one_letter_code
_entity_poly.pdbx_strand_id
1 'polypeptide(L)'
;MSGVVSFVSSGPGDPELLTLKAVDRLTRADAVLFDDLSSGPILTHARAGADLVGVGKRAGRPSPKQDHVSRLLVDYARTGQRVVRLKSGDCGIFGRLEEEVIALRAAGIAYEIVPGVTSASAAAAAAGIPLTRRLTARRVQFVTGHDVTGALPEGLDLKALADPGATTVVYMGKRTFAGLVARLVMEGLPADTPAMLAEAVTTPDQRLTRATITDLAAQLAQSDSKLPGLILYGPLADGDGG
;
A
#
# COMPACT_ATOMS: atom_id res chain seq x y z
N MET A 1 13.04 30.87 7.76
CA MET A 1 13.07 29.96 6.58
C MET A 1 12.03 28.88 6.84
N SER A 2 11.19 28.58 5.86
CA SER A 2 10.27 27.44 5.97
C SER A 2 11.06 26.13 6.01
N GLY A 3 10.60 25.14 6.74
CA GLY A 3 11.15 23.80 6.78
C GLY A 3 10.92 23.04 5.47
N VAL A 4 11.22 21.74 5.49
CA VAL A 4 11.06 20.83 4.35
C VAL A 4 10.25 19.62 4.77
N VAL A 5 9.40 19.11 3.87
CA VAL A 5 8.66 17.85 4.09
C VAL A 5 9.26 16.75 3.23
N SER A 6 9.66 15.64 3.87
CA SER A 6 10.06 14.41 3.19
C SER A 6 8.92 13.41 3.26
N PHE A 7 8.30 13.08 2.14
CA PHE A 7 7.41 11.92 2.04
C PHE A 7 8.25 10.67 2.02
N VAL A 8 8.20 9.89 3.08
CA VAL A 8 9.04 8.70 3.25
C VAL A 8 8.19 7.45 3.20
N SER A 9 8.53 6.56 2.28
CA SER A 9 7.94 5.23 2.19
C SER A 9 8.54 4.33 3.27
N SER A 10 7.70 3.74 4.14
CA SER A 10 8.16 2.89 5.24
C SER A 10 8.37 1.43 4.84
N GLY A 11 8.11 1.07 3.58
CA GLY A 11 8.06 -0.32 3.20
C GLY A 11 6.85 -1.06 3.77
N PRO A 12 6.81 -2.40 3.63
CA PRO A 12 5.65 -3.22 3.99
C PRO A 12 5.51 -3.55 5.48
N GLY A 13 6.52 -3.25 6.31
CA GLY A 13 6.48 -3.50 7.76
C GLY A 13 7.83 -3.84 8.37
N ASP A 14 8.68 -4.59 7.66
CA ASP A 14 10.03 -4.94 8.09
C ASP A 14 10.97 -3.73 7.99
N PRO A 15 11.63 -3.30 9.09
CA PRO A 15 12.60 -2.21 9.07
C PRO A 15 13.78 -2.44 8.14
N GLU A 16 14.19 -3.67 7.89
CA GLU A 16 15.31 -3.98 6.98
C GLU A 16 14.97 -3.66 5.51
N LEU A 17 13.68 -3.46 5.20
CA LEU A 17 13.21 -3.05 3.87
C LEU A 17 13.12 -1.53 3.71
N LEU A 18 13.55 -0.74 4.71
CA LEU A 18 13.72 0.69 4.55
C LEU A 18 14.87 0.99 3.58
N THR A 19 14.68 1.99 2.74
CA THR A 19 15.82 2.51 1.96
C THR A 19 16.79 3.28 2.88
N LEU A 20 18.07 3.28 2.55
CA LEU A 20 19.06 4.09 3.28
C LEU A 20 18.66 5.56 3.36
N LYS A 21 18.02 6.08 2.30
CA LYS A 21 17.53 7.46 2.27
C LYS A 21 16.36 7.65 3.24
N ALA A 22 15.47 6.67 3.39
CA ALA A 22 14.38 6.72 4.36
C ALA A 22 14.93 6.80 5.80
N VAL A 23 15.91 5.96 6.13
CA VAL A 23 16.58 5.98 7.43
C VAL A 23 17.25 7.34 7.69
N ASP A 24 18.01 7.89 6.73
CA ASP A 24 18.64 9.21 6.87
C ASP A 24 17.59 10.31 7.15
N ARG A 25 16.44 10.27 6.49
CA ARG A 25 15.39 11.27 6.73
C ARG A 25 14.75 11.12 8.11
N LEU A 26 14.49 9.89 8.55
CA LEU A 26 13.95 9.62 9.89
C LEU A 26 14.90 10.05 11.01
N THR A 27 16.20 9.74 10.88
CA THR A 27 17.22 10.10 11.88
C THR A 27 17.45 11.61 12.01
N ARG A 28 17.06 12.40 11.01
CA ARG A 28 17.20 13.86 11.01
C ARG A 28 15.88 14.60 11.22
N ALA A 29 14.75 13.91 11.27
CA ALA A 29 13.43 14.54 11.38
C ALA A 29 13.25 15.26 12.72
N ASP A 30 12.65 16.44 12.69
CA ASP A 30 12.20 17.16 13.87
C ASP A 30 10.78 16.71 14.26
N ALA A 31 9.96 16.32 13.26
CA ALA A 31 8.64 15.72 13.44
C ALA A 31 8.41 14.59 12.44
N VAL A 32 7.72 13.52 12.87
CA VAL A 32 7.31 12.39 12.04
C VAL A 32 5.79 12.22 12.14
N LEU A 33 5.08 12.51 11.05
CA LEU A 33 3.64 12.27 10.91
C LEU A 33 3.44 10.92 10.24
N PHE A 34 2.80 9.96 10.90
CA PHE A 34 2.73 8.56 10.44
C PHE A 34 1.33 7.98 10.49
N ASP A 35 1.03 7.06 9.56
CA ASP A 35 -0.18 6.25 9.54
C ASP A 35 -0.01 5.02 10.45
N ASP A 36 -1.12 4.39 10.88
CA ASP A 36 -1.10 3.22 11.78
C ASP A 36 -0.28 2.04 11.21
N LEU A 37 -0.34 1.83 9.88
CA LEU A 37 0.42 0.78 9.21
C LEU A 37 1.93 1.09 9.08
N SER A 38 2.35 2.32 9.35
CA SER A 38 3.74 2.76 9.31
C SER A 38 4.34 2.92 10.72
N SER A 39 3.65 2.45 11.74
CA SER A 39 4.06 2.54 13.15
C SER A 39 4.95 1.36 13.58
N GLY A 40 5.25 1.30 14.86
CA GLY A 40 6.01 0.18 15.45
C GLY A 40 7.51 0.28 15.17
N PRO A 41 8.16 -0.82 14.74
CA PRO A 41 9.62 -0.89 14.62
C PRO A 41 10.24 0.19 13.73
N ILE A 42 9.52 0.66 12.73
CA ILE A 42 9.98 1.73 11.83
C ILE A 42 10.26 3.04 12.58
N LEU A 43 9.44 3.37 13.57
CA LEU A 43 9.60 4.61 14.34
C LEU A 43 10.83 4.63 15.25
N THR A 44 11.46 3.47 15.50
CA THR A 44 12.72 3.40 16.26
C THR A 44 13.87 4.10 15.54
N HIS A 45 13.77 4.30 14.22
CA HIS A 45 14.74 5.06 13.44
C HIS A 45 14.57 6.59 13.56
N ALA A 46 13.46 7.07 14.12
CA ALA A 46 13.32 8.50 14.38
C ALA A 46 14.32 8.94 15.46
N ARG A 47 14.89 10.15 15.31
CA ARG A 47 15.82 10.65 16.30
C ARG A 47 15.14 10.82 17.66
N ALA A 48 15.92 10.70 18.74
CA ALA A 48 15.45 11.02 20.08
C ALA A 48 14.97 12.49 20.15
N GLY A 49 13.75 12.69 20.67
CA GLY A 49 13.13 14.02 20.78
C GLY A 49 12.43 14.51 19.51
N ALA A 50 12.29 13.70 18.47
CA ALA A 50 11.37 14.03 17.38
C ALA A 50 9.91 13.94 17.83
N ASP A 51 9.06 14.85 17.36
CA ASP A 51 7.62 14.80 17.58
C ASP A 51 7.03 13.64 16.77
N LEU A 52 6.48 12.62 17.42
CA LEU A 52 5.82 11.48 16.78
C LEU A 52 4.30 11.69 16.76
N VAL A 53 3.74 11.98 15.59
CA VAL A 53 2.34 12.37 15.41
C VAL A 53 1.60 11.31 14.59
N GLY A 54 0.77 10.50 15.25
CA GLY A 54 -0.11 9.54 14.56
C GLY A 54 -1.27 10.25 13.87
N VAL A 55 -1.35 10.14 12.55
CA VAL A 55 -2.39 10.74 11.72
C VAL A 55 -3.31 9.68 11.07
N GLY A 56 -3.13 8.41 11.39
CA GLY A 56 -3.94 7.28 10.93
C GLY A 56 -5.28 7.14 11.66
N LYS A 57 -6.01 6.08 11.32
CA LYS A 57 -7.26 5.68 11.99
C LYS A 57 -6.91 5.06 13.35
N ARG A 58 -7.29 5.69 14.44
CA ARG A 58 -7.23 5.05 15.76
C ARG A 58 -8.52 4.28 16.04
N ALA A 59 -8.39 3.09 16.62
CA ALA A 59 -9.56 2.32 17.08
C ALA A 59 -10.50 3.19 17.93
N GLY A 60 -11.78 3.24 17.57
CA GLY A 60 -12.79 4.01 18.28
C GLY A 60 -12.83 5.52 18.00
N ARG A 61 -12.02 6.04 17.07
CA ARG A 61 -12.07 7.45 16.64
C ARG A 61 -12.31 7.57 15.13
N PRO A 62 -13.06 8.59 14.66
CA PRO A 62 -13.16 8.89 13.24
C PRO A 62 -11.76 9.11 12.64
N SER A 63 -11.53 8.63 11.43
CA SER A 63 -10.29 8.94 10.70
C SER A 63 -10.17 10.46 10.54
N PRO A 64 -9.01 11.06 10.81
CA PRO A 64 -8.79 12.46 10.45
C PRO A 64 -9.13 12.67 8.99
N LYS A 65 -9.83 13.77 8.67
CA LYS A 65 -10.05 14.16 7.27
C LYS A 65 -8.68 14.44 6.65
N GLN A 66 -8.51 14.07 5.38
CA GLN A 66 -7.24 14.30 4.66
C GLN A 66 -6.79 15.76 4.72
N ASP A 67 -7.73 16.70 4.65
CA ASP A 67 -7.45 18.14 4.81
C ASP A 67 -6.80 18.49 6.15
N HIS A 68 -7.09 17.73 7.21
CA HIS A 68 -6.44 17.92 8.51
C HIS A 68 -4.98 17.47 8.47
N VAL A 69 -4.69 16.32 7.84
CA VAL A 69 -3.31 15.83 7.69
C VAL A 69 -2.49 16.81 6.84
N SER A 70 -3.06 17.28 5.73
CA SER A 70 -2.41 18.26 4.86
C SER A 70 -2.12 19.57 5.59
N ARG A 71 -3.05 20.06 6.41
CA ARG A 71 -2.82 21.26 7.25
C ARG A 71 -1.71 21.05 8.27
N LEU A 72 -1.71 19.92 8.97
CA LEU A 72 -0.65 19.61 9.93
C LEU A 72 0.74 19.62 9.28
N LEU A 73 0.89 19.01 8.09
CA LEU A 73 2.15 19.05 7.34
C LEU A 73 2.62 20.48 7.07
N VAL A 74 1.70 21.34 6.63
CA VAL A 74 1.98 22.75 6.37
C VAL A 74 2.37 23.49 7.65
N ASP A 75 1.63 23.27 8.75
CA ASP A 75 1.86 23.95 10.02
C ASP A 75 3.22 23.59 10.61
N TYR A 76 3.57 22.30 10.67
CA TYR A 76 4.88 21.85 11.12
C TYR A 76 6.01 22.42 10.26
N ALA A 77 5.88 22.37 8.94
CA ALA A 77 6.92 22.90 8.04
C ALA A 77 7.10 24.43 8.16
N ARG A 78 6.03 25.19 8.44
CA ARG A 78 6.10 26.64 8.65
C ARG A 78 6.91 27.03 9.89
N THR A 79 7.05 26.16 10.86
CA THR A 79 7.91 26.38 12.03
C THR A 79 9.41 26.24 11.72
N GLY A 80 9.78 25.91 10.49
CA GLY A 80 11.17 25.69 10.09
C GLY A 80 11.67 24.24 10.30
N GLN A 81 10.79 23.33 10.68
CA GLN A 81 11.13 21.95 11.00
C GLN A 81 11.37 21.08 9.75
N ARG A 82 12.20 20.05 9.89
CA ARG A 82 12.34 18.94 8.96
C ARG A 82 11.26 17.92 9.30
N VAL A 83 10.24 17.86 8.48
CA VAL A 83 9.07 17.01 8.69
C VAL A 83 9.18 15.76 7.85
N VAL A 84 9.02 14.60 8.45
CA VAL A 84 8.81 13.34 7.73
C VAL A 84 7.32 13.00 7.72
N ARG A 85 6.75 12.82 6.53
CA ARG A 85 5.45 12.17 6.36
C ARG A 85 5.71 10.70 6.02
N LEU A 86 5.56 9.84 7.00
CA LEU A 86 5.82 8.40 6.89
C LEU A 86 4.55 7.68 6.41
N LYS A 87 4.65 6.95 5.30
CA LYS A 87 3.54 6.26 4.63
C LYS A 87 3.91 4.79 4.41
N SER A 88 2.97 3.87 4.61
CA SER A 88 3.22 2.43 4.45
C SER A 88 3.44 2.04 2.98
N GLY A 89 4.23 1.00 2.75
CA GLY A 89 4.60 0.53 1.42
C GLY A 89 5.42 1.56 0.66
N ASP A 90 5.05 1.82 -0.59
CA ASP A 90 5.51 2.95 -1.39
C ASP A 90 4.45 4.06 -1.37
N CYS A 91 4.85 5.26 -0.99
CA CYS A 91 3.94 6.41 -0.83
C CYS A 91 3.27 6.86 -2.14
N GLY A 92 3.83 6.52 -3.29
CA GLY A 92 3.28 6.79 -4.61
C GLY A 92 2.21 5.78 -5.06
N ILE A 93 2.01 4.67 -4.31
CA ILE A 93 1.05 3.62 -4.66
C ILE A 93 -0.17 3.71 -3.73
N PHE A 94 -1.29 4.21 -4.21
CA PHE A 94 -2.57 4.37 -3.48
C PHE A 94 -2.47 5.07 -2.13
N GLY A 95 -1.41 5.87 -1.92
CA GLY A 95 -1.11 6.54 -0.66
C GLY A 95 -1.68 7.96 -0.54
N ARG A 96 -2.52 8.45 -1.44
CA ARG A 96 -3.08 9.82 -1.47
C ARG A 96 -1.99 10.91 -1.42
N LEU A 97 -0.81 10.61 -1.97
CA LEU A 97 0.35 11.50 -1.97
C LEU A 97 0.06 12.84 -2.64
N GLU A 98 -0.69 12.81 -3.75
CA GLU A 98 -0.98 14.00 -4.56
C GLU A 98 -1.72 15.09 -3.76
N GLU A 99 -2.70 14.70 -2.94
CA GLU A 99 -3.49 15.62 -2.12
C GLU A 99 -2.61 16.40 -1.12
N GLU A 100 -1.66 15.68 -0.48
CA GLU A 100 -0.71 16.27 0.46
C GLU A 100 0.31 17.17 -0.28
N VAL A 101 0.78 16.75 -1.46
CA VAL A 101 1.68 17.55 -2.33
C VAL A 101 1.02 18.85 -2.81
N ILE A 102 -0.25 18.81 -3.22
CA ILE A 102 -1.00 19.98 -3.63
C ILE A 102 -1.04 21.03 -2.51
N ALA A 103 -1.30 20.60 -1.26
CA ALA A 103 -1.34 21.50 -0.11
C ALA A 103 0.03 22.15 0.18
N LEU A 104 1.13 21.39 0.09
CA LEU A 104 2.47 21.93 0.27
C LEU A 104 2.85 22.92 -0.82
N ARG A 105 2.53 22.61 -2.09
CA ARG A 105 2.75 23.52 -3.22
C ARG A 105 1.99 24.84 -3.05
N ALA A 106 0.71 24.75 -2.65
CA ALA A 106 -0.11 25.93 -2.39
C ALA A 106 0.45 26.81 -1.25
N ALA A 107 1.12 26.17 -0.27
CA ALA A 107 1.78 26.86 0.84
C ALA A 107 3.22 27.33 0.55
N GLY A 108 3.79 27.04 -0.62
CA GLY A 108 5.17 27.37 -0.99
C GLY A 108 6.22 26.58 -0.19
N ILE A 109 5.87 25.38 0.30
CA ILE A 109 6.76 24.54 1.10
C ILE A 109 7.50 23.55 0.20
N ALA A 110 8.82 23.47 0.37
CA ALA A 110 9.67 22.51 -0.31
C ALA A 110 9.40 21.08 0.20
N TYR A 111 9.39 20.12 -0.72
CA TYR A 111 9.22 18.71 -0.37
C TYR A 111 10.10 17.81 -1.26
N GLU A 112 10.31 16.60 -0.80
CA GLU A 112 10.87 15.48 -1.58
C GLU A 112 10.05 14.23 -1.39
N ILE A 113 10.19 13.27 -2.32
CA ILE A 113 9.57 11.96 -2.25
C ILE A 113 10.67 10.91 -2.19
N VAL A 114 10.63 10.06 -1.16
CA VAL A 114 11.56 8.96 -0.94
C VAL A 114 10.80 7.66 -1.21
N PRO A 115 11.06 6.97 -2.34
CA PRO A 115 10.38 5.73 -2.70
C PRO A 115 10.75 4.60 -1.73
N GLY A 116 9.97 3.52 -1.74
CA GLY A 116 10.22 2.37 -0.89
C GLY A 116 9.75 1.06 -1.51
N VAL A 117 9.88 -0.03 -0.76
CA VAL A 117 9.42 -1.35 -1.17
C VAL A 117 7.90 -1.39 -1.06
N THR A 118 7.22 -1.54 -2.21
CA THR A 118 5.78 -1.72 -2.22
C THR A 118 5.39 -3.10 -1.67
N SER A 119 4.25 -3.20 -0.99
CA SER A 119 3.74 -4.48 -0.47
C SER A 119 3.53 -5.54 -1.56
N ALA A 120 3.33 -5.15 -2.82
CA ALA A 120 3.28 -6.09 -3.94
C ALA A 120 4.61 -6.83 -4.15
N SER A 121 5.73 -6.10 -4.17
CA SER A 121 7.06 -6.70 -4.32
C SER A 121 7.42 -7.58 -3.11
N ALA A 122 7.06 -7.12 -1.92
CA ALA A 122 7.29 -7.89 -0.69
C ALA A 122 6.45 -9.17 -0.63
N ALA A 123 5.19 -9.12 -1.05
CA ALA A 123 4.33 -10.30 -1.11
C ALA A 123 4.85 -11.33 -2.12
N ALA A 124 5.29 -10.88 -3.29
CA ALA A 124 5.89 -11.76 -4.28
C ALA A 124 7.18 -12.40 -3.76
N ALA A 125 8.06 -11.63 -3.11
CA ALA A 125 9.28 -12.14 -2.50
C ALA A 125 9.00 -13.15 -1.38
N ALA A 126 8.04 -12.84 -0.48
CA ALA A 126 7.62 -13.74 0.59
C ALA A 126 7.02 -15.07 0.05
N ALA A 127 6.35 -14.99 -1.10
CA ALA A 127 5.78 -16.16 -1.77
C ALA A 127 6.80 -16.95 -2.61
N GLY A 128 8.02 -16.43 -2.79
CA GLY A 128 9.06 -17.03 -3.64
C GLY A 128 8.75 -16.93 -5.14
N ILE A 129 7.94 -15.97 -5.58
CA ILE A 129 7.53 -15.80 -6.97
C ILE A 129 7.97 -14.45 -7.53
N PRO A 130 8.28 -14.36 -8.84
CA PRO A 130 8.45 -13.07 -9.50
C PRO A 130 7.07 -12.47 -9.84
N LEU A 131 7.00 -11.13 -9.96
CA LEU A 131 5.80 -10.46 -10.50
C LEU A 131 5.74 -10.53 -12.04
N THR A 132 6.84 -10.85 -12.71
CA THR A 132 6.93 -10.96 -14.16
C THR A 132 7.67 -12.21 -14.59
N ARG A 133 7.26 -12.77 -15.73
CA ARG A 133 7.98 -13.88 -16.40
C ARG A 133 8.02 -13.61 -17.91
N ARG A 134 9.19 -13.82 -18.52
CA ARG A 134 9.46 -13.42 -19.91
C ARG A 134 8.42 -13.93 -20.92
N LEU A 135 7.92 -15.15 -20.78
CA LEU A 135 7.03 -15.77 -21.77
C LEU A 135 5.55 -15.76 -21.38
N THR A 136 5.21 -15.70 -20.08
CA THR A 136 3.84 -15.90 -19.58
C THR A 136 3.22 -14.67 -18.91
N ALA A 137 4.01 -13.85 -18.20
CA ALA A 137 3.52 -12.70 -17.47
C ALA A 137 4.38 -11.46 -17.74
N ARG A 138 4.17 -10.85 -18.91
CA ARG A 138 4.95 -9.69 -19.36
C ARG A 138 4.41 -8.36 -18.87
N ARG A 139 3.25 -8.38 -18.20
CA ARG A 139 2.57 -7.20 -17.68
C ARG A 139 2.26 -7.38 -16.20
N VAL A 140 2.50 -6.34 -15.42
CA VAL A 140 2.02 -6.21 -14.04
C VAL A 140 1.09 -5.02 -13.99
N GLN A 141 -0.05 -5.16 -13.34
CA GLN A 141 -0.98 -4.07 -13.12
C GLN A 141 -1.36 -3.99 -11.64
N PHE A 142 -1.39 -2.77 -11.12
CA PHE A 142 -1.83 -2.46 -9.77
C PHE A 142 -3.19 -1.79 -9.83
N VAL A 143 -4.12 -2.27 -9.02
CA VAL A 143 -5.47 -1.74 -8.97
C VAL A 143 -5.93 -1.60 -7.52
N THR A 144 -6.72 -0.58 -7.24
CA THR A 144 -7.41 -0.48 -5.95
C THR A 144 -8.74 -1.21 -6.00
N GLY A 145 -9.02 -2.03 -4.99
CA GLY A 145 -10.28 -2.77 -4.88
C GLY A 145 -11.41 -1.96 -4.25
N HIS A 146 -11.17 -0.72 -3.80
CA HIS A 146 -12.25 0.14 -3.30
C HIS A 146 -12.03 1.61 -3.65
N ASP A 147 -13.14 2.33 -3.77
CA ASP A 147 -13.21 3.77 -3.93
C ASP A 147 -13.28 4.49 -2.56
N VAL A 148 -13.58 5.79 -2.57
CA VAL A 148 -13.70 6.61 -1.36
C VAL A 148 -14.86 6.19 -0.44
N THR A 149 -15.86 5.47 -0.95
CA THR A 149 -17.01 4.94 -0.19
C THR A 149 -16.72 3.55 0.38
N GLY A 150 -15.65 2.89 -0.09
CA GLY A 150 -15.31 1.50 0.23
C GLY A 150 -16.00 0.47 -0.66
N ALA A 151 -16.69 0.90 -1.72
CA ALA A 151 -17.26 0.06 -2.76
C ALA A 151 -16.24 -0.25 -3.87
N LEU A 152 -16.53 -1.25 -4.70
CA LEU A 152 -15.71 -1.52 -5.88
C LEU A 152 -15.82 -0.33 -6.85
N PRO A 153 -14.69 0.24 -7.33
CA PRO A 153 -14.73 1.36 -8.26
C PRO A 153 -15.47 1.03 -9.55
N GLU A 154 -16.32 1.96 -10.02
CA GLU A 154 -17.09 1.77 -11.26
C GLU A 154 -16.25 1.85 -12.52
N GLY A 155 -15.23 2.70 -12.55
CA GLY A 155 -14.40 3.00 -13.72
C GLY A 155 -13.26 2.01 -13.98
N LEU A 156 -13.31 0.77 -13.46
CA LEU A 156 -12.28 -0.22 -13.70
C LEU A 156 -12.35 -0.76 -15.15
N ASP A 157 -11.21 -0.80 -15.84
CA ASP A 157 -11.07 -1.49 -17.12
C ASP A 157 -11.06 -3.01 -16.87
N LEU A 158 -12.26 -3.60 -16.81
CA LEU A 158 -12.43 -5.02 -16.52
C LEU A 158 -11.80 -5.90 -17.59
N LYS A 159 -11.80 -5.47 -18.85
CA LYS A 159 -11.19 -6.22 -19.94
C LYS A 159 -9.66 -6.32 -19.75
N ALA A 160 -9.02 -5.22 -19.35
CA ALA A 160 -7.60 -5.25 -19.03
C ALA A 160 -7.31 -6.10 -17.78
N LEU A 161 -8.20 -6.07 -16.78
CA LEU A 161 -8.05 -6.85 -15.54
C LEU A 161 -8.35 -8.33 -15.76
N ALA A 162 -9.13 -8.71 -16.77
CA ALA A 162 -9.42 -10.10 -17.13
C ALA A 162 -8.35 -10.73 -18.02
N ASP A 163 -7.22 -10.07 -18.31
CA ASP A 163 -6.14 -10.64 -19.09
C ASP A 163 -5.39 -11.74 -18.31
N PRO A 164 -5.52 -13.03 -18.71
CA PRO A 164 -4.86 -14.14 -18.03
C PRO A 164 -3.33 -14.13 -18.17
N GLY A 165 -2.78 -13.36 -19.10
CA GLY A 165 -1.34 -13.18 -19.32
C GLY A 165 -0.70 -12.07 -18.47
N ALA A 166 -1.46 -11.45 -17.59
CA ALA A 166 -0.97 -10.41 -16.69
C ALA A 166 -0.91 -10.88 -15.24
N THR A 167 0.04 -10.37 -14.47
CA THR A 167 -0.02 -10.42 -13.00
C THR A 167 -0.78 -9.19 -12.52
N THR A 168 -1.91 -9.40 -11.88
CA THR A 168 -2.70 -8.31 -11.29
C THR A 168 -2.59 -8.31 -9.78
N VAL A 169 -2.33 -7.14 -9.21
CA VAL A 169 -2.27 -6.92 -7.78
C VAL A 169 -3.39 -5.99 -7.35
N VAL A 170 -4.29 -6.50 -6.52
CA VAL A 170 -5.44 -5.76 -5.99
C VAL A 170 -5.12 -5.29 -4.57
N TYR A 171 -4.97 -4.00 -4.41
CA TYR A 171 -4.84 -3.34 -3.10
C TYR A 171 -6.21 -3.08 -2.49
N MET A 172 -6.31 -3.19 -1.17
CA MET A 172 -7.53 -2.86 -0.41
C MET A 172 -8.79 -3.59 -0.89
N GLY A 173 -8.62 -4.75 -1.57
CA GLY A 173 -9.69 -5.46 -2.26
C GLY A 173 -10.40 -6.54 -1.44
N LYS A 174 -9.97 -6.87 -0.21
CA LYS A 174 -10.48 -8.05 0.52
C LYS A 174 -12.02 -8.12 0.59
N ARG A 175 -12.69 -7.01 0.83
CA ARG A 175 -14.16 -6.94 0.95
C ARG A 175 -14.89 -6.92 -0.38
N THR A 176 -14.27 -6.42 -1.43
CA THR A 176 -14.87 -6.21 -2.75
C THR A 176 -14.48 -7.29 -3.75
N PHE A 177 -13.55 -8.17 -3.37
CA PHE A 177 -12.95 -9.14 -4.29
C PHE A 177 -13.97 -10.09 -4.92
N ALA A 178 -14.95 -10.57 -4.14
CA ALA A 178 -16.00 -11.44 -4.68
C ALA A 178 -16.80 -10.75 -5.81
N GLY A 179 -17.15 -9.47 -5.61
CA GLY A 179 -17.82 -8.67 -6.64
C GLY A 179 -16.93 -8.40 -7.86
N LEU A 180 -15.64 -8.17 -7.64
CA LEU A 180 -14.68 -8.01 -8.73
C LEU A 180 -14.56 -9.30 -9.54
N VAL A 181 -14.35 -10.45 -8.88
CA VAL A 181 -14.19 -11.75 -9.54
C VAL A 181 -15.42 -12.12 -10.37
N ALA A 182 -16.62 -11.91 -9.86
CA ALA A 182 -17.85 -12.15 -10.62
C ALA A 182 -17.86 -11.37 -11.95
N ARG A 183 -17.43 -10.12 -11.95
CA ARG A 183 -17.33 -9.29 -13.16
C ARG A 183 -16.20 -9.75 -14.08
N LEU A 184 -15.04 -10.14 -13.53
CA LEU A 184 -13.90 -10.62 -14.34
C LEU A 184 -14.19 -11.94 -15.06
N VAL A 185 -14.89 -12.87 -14.40
CA VAL A 185 -15.32 -14.14 -15.01
C VAL A 185 -16.33 -13.87 -16.13
N MET A 186 -17.23 -12.90 -15.97
CA MET A 186 -18.14 -12.49 -17.05
C MET A 186 -17.39 -11.88 -18.25
N GLU A 187 -16.25 -11.23 -18.02
CA GLU A 187 -15.35 -10.71 -19.06
C GLU A 187 -14.43 -11.79 -19.66
N GLY A 188 -14.54 -13.04 -19.20
CA GLY A 188 -13.82 -14.19 -19.76
C GLY A 188 -12.54 -14.61 -19.01
N LEU A 189 -12.26 -14.06 -17.84
CA LEU A 189 -11.16 -14.58 -17.00
C LEU A 189 -11.49 -16.00 -16.55
N PRO A 190 -10.60 -17.01 -16.75
CA PRO A 190 -10.85 -18.37 -16.29
C PRO A 190 -11.10 -18.42 -14.77
N ALA A 191 -12.13 -19.15 -14.36
CA ALA A 191 -12.54 -19.27 -12.95
C ALA A 191 -11.49 -19.96 -12.07
N ASP A 192 -10.62 -20.76 -12.67
CA ASP A 192 -9.49 -21.47 -12.05
C ASP A 192 -8.18 -20.67 -12.10
N THR A 193 -8.21 -19.41 -12.55
CA THR A 193 -7.03 -18.54 -12.55
C THR A 193 -6.37 -18.55 -11.16
N PRO A 194 -5.06 -18.84 -11.08
CA PRO A 194 -4.34 -18.81 -9.81
C PRO A 194 -4.43 -17.45 -9.10
N ALA A 195 -4.66 -17.49 -7.80
CA ALA A 195 -4.73 -16.31 -6.96
C ALA A 195 -4.05 -16.55 -5.61
N MET A 196 -3.54 -15.48 -5.01
CA MET A 196 -2.91 -15.51 -3.70
C MET A 196 -3.35 -14.29 -2.88
N LEU A 197 -3.82 -14.53 -1.67
CA LEU A 197 -3.96 -13.51 -0.64
C LEU A 197 -2.67 -13.45 0.17
N ALA A 198 -2.10 -12.25 0.29
CA ALA A 198 -0.96 -11.97 1.16
C ALA A 198 -1.37 -10.97 2.24
N GLU A 199 -1.40 -11.42 3.49
CA GLU A 199 -1.79 -10.63 4.65
C GLU A 199 -0.59 -10.35 5.54
N ALA A 200 -0.55 -9.16 6.14
CA ALA A 200 0.45 -8.71 7.10
C ALA A 200 1.90 -9.02 6.64
N VAL A 201 2.16 -8.81 5.36
CA VAL A 201 3.44 -9.18 4.71
C VAL A 201 4.60 -8.53 5.43
N THR A 202 5.68 -9.31 5.66
CA THR A 202 6.91 -8.94 6.36
C THR A 202 6.73 -8.64 7.86
N THR A 203 5.62 -9.06 8.45
CA THR A 203 5.41 -9.00 9.90
C THR A 203 5.31 -10.41 10.49
N PRO A 204 5.40 -10.59 11.82
CA PRO A 204 5.21 -11.90 12.45
C PRO A 204 3.85 -12.56 12.15
N ASP A 205 2.84 -11.76 11.81
CA ASP A 205 1.49 -12.24 11.49
C ASP A 205 1.30 -12.57 10.00
N GLN A 206 2.38 -12.58 9.22
CA GLN A 206 2.34 -12.85 7.79
C GLN A 206 1.63 -14.16 7.46
N ARG A 207 0.69 -14.09 6.52
CA ARG A 207 -0.04 -15.24 5.97
C ARG A 207 -0.12 -15.16 4.46
N LEU A 208 0.13 -16.29 3.79
CA LEU A 208 -0.02 -16.45 2.36
C LEU A 208 -1.02 -17.57 2.09
N THR A 209 -2.12 -17.26 1.44
CA THR A 209 -3.17 -18.22 1.08
C THR A 209 -3.28 -18.30 -0.44
N ARG A 210 -3.02 -19.47 -1.01
CA ARG A 210 -3.15 -19.73 -2.46
C ARG A 210 -4.43 -20.49 -2.74
N ALA A 211 -5.12 -20.14 -3.82
CA ALA A 211 -6.34 -20.78 -4.27
C ALA A 211 -6.60 -20.41 -5.74
N THR A 212 -7.66 -20.94 -6.33
CA THR A 212 -8.21 -20.34 -7.54
C THR A 212 -8.84 -18.98 -7.23
N ILE A 213 -9.00 -18.14 -8.25
CA ILE A 213 -9.59 -16.80 -8.04
C ILE A 213 -11.02 -16.89 -7.47
N THR A 214 -11.80 -17.89 -7.91
CA THR A 214 -13.17 -18.11 -7.41
C THR A 214 -13.20 -18.66 -5.99
N ASP A 215 -12.32 -19.61 -5.66
CA ASP A 215 -12.24 -20.15 -4.29
C ASP A 215 -11.76 -19.08 -3.31
N LEU A 216 -10.77 -18.28 -3.70
CA LEU A 216 -10.29 -17.18 -2.88
C LEU A 216 -11.38 -16.12 -2.66
N ALA A 217 -12.19 -15.83 -3.69
CA ALA A 217 -13.32 -14.91 -3.57
C ALA A 217 -14.37 -15.44 -2.57
N ALA A 218 -14.68 -16.74 -2.62
CA ALA A 218 -15.60 -17.40 -1.68
C ALA A 218 -15.06 -17.38 -0.24
N GLN A 219 -13.76 -17.65 -0.04
CA GLN A 219 -13.11 -17.57 1.27
C GLN A 219 -13.14 -16.15 1.84
N LEU A 220 -12.83 -15.14 1.03
CA LEU A 220 -12.83 -13.74 1.44
C LEU A 220 -14.23 -13.22 1.79
N ALA A 221 -15.29 -13.71 1.11
CA ALA A 221 -16.66 -13.36 1.42
C ALA A 221 -17.10 -13.81 2.84
N GLN A 222 -16.45 -14.83 3.39
CA GLN A 222 -16.70 -15.38 4.73
C GLN A 222 -15.66 -14.94 5.77
N SER A 223 -14.62 -14.23 5.35
CA SER A 223 -13.50 -13.84 6.22
C SER A 223 -13.83 -12.59 7.03
N ASP A 224 -13.55 -12.63 8.33
CA ASP A 224 -13.58 -11.49 9.25
C ASP A 224 -12.19 -10.92 9.56
N SER A 225 -11.14 -11.42 8.90
CA SER A 225 -9.76 -10.98 9.10
C SER A 225 -9.59 -9.47 8.92
N LYS A 226 -9.04 -8.82 9.94
CA LYS A 226 -8.72 -7.38 9.96
C LYS A 226 -7.29 -7.07 9.53
N LEU A 227 -6.47 -8.09 9.28
CA LEU A 227 -5.10 -7.90 8.84
C LEU A 227 -5.06 -7.15 7.50
N PRO A 228 -4.11 -6.21 7.34
CA PRO A 228 -3.90 -5.58 6.04
C PRO A 228 -3.47 -6.64 5.04
N GLY A 229 -3.98 -6.57 3.83
CA GLY A 229 -3.67 -7.57 2.82
C GLY A 229 -3.85 -7.05 1.40
N LEU A 230 -3.20 -7.73 0.48
CA LEU A 230 -3.35 -7.54 -0.95
C LEU A 230 -3.55 -8.90 -1.64
N ILE A 231 -4.14 -8.88 -2.82
CA ILE A 231 -4.43 -10.08 -3.58
C ILE A 231 -3.65 -10.01 -4.89
N LEU A 232 -2.93 -11.09 -5.21
CA LEU A 232 -2.32 -11.29 -6.53
C LEU A 232 -3.13 -12.33 -7.28
N TYR A 233 -3.36 -12.13 -8.57
CA TYR A 233 -3.87 -13.18 -9.44
C TYR A 233 -3.21 -13.13 -10.82
N GLY A 234 -3.24 -14.24 -11.52
CA GLY A 234 -2.59 -14.45 -12.79
C GLY A 234 -1.66 -15.67 -12.79
N PRO A 235 -0.92 -15.91 -13.87
CA PRO A 235 -0.23 -17.17 -14.12
C PRO A 235 0.96 -17.47 -13.18
N LEU A 236 1.31 -16.55 -12.28
CA LEU A 236 2.42 -16.72 -11.35
C LEU A 236 1.97 -16.87 -9.89
N ALA A 237 0.68 -16.74 -9.60
CA ALA A 237 0.19 -16.69 -8.22
C ALA A 237 0.16 -18.06 -7.52
N ASP A 238 0.21 -19.18 -8.25
CA ASP A 238 0.29 -20.54 -7.70
C ASP A 238 1.67 -20.89 -7.14
N GLY A 239 2.71 -20.22 -7.61
CA GLY A 239 4.10 -20.50 -7.22
C GLY A 239 4.72 -21.68 -7.93
N ASP A 240 3.97 -22.43 -8.74
CA ASP A 240 4.49 -23.52 -9.55
C ASP A 240 5.18 -22.94 -10.79
N GLY A 241 6.47 -22.73 -10.63
CA GLY A 241 7.33 -22.34 -11.72
C GLY A 241 7.60 -23.50 -12.67
N GLY A 242 6.65 -23.82 -13.58
CA GLY A 242 6.91 -24.70 -14.69
C GLY A 242 7.94 -24.10 -15.67
#